data_8bd331af4e0ab5d602554d9cfec11bce
#
_entry.id   8bd331af4e0ab5d602554d9cfec11bce
#
_cell.length_a   1.000
_cell.length_b   1.000
_cell.length_c   1.000
_cell.angle_alpha   90.00
_cell.angle_beta   90.00
_cell.angle_gamma   90.00
#
_symmetry.space_group_name_H-M   'P 1'
#
loop_
_entity.id
_entity.type
_entity.pdbx_description
1 polymer ?
#
loop_
_entity_poly.entity_id
_entity_poly.type
_entity_poly.pdbx_seq_one_letter_code
_entity_poly.pdbx_strand_id
1 'polypeptide(L)'
;MHTVFRIGKIRKIDEQSPLYEVDLILTADDDQQLRQLTDSIRQETSGGTGWYRLAQLLLKIGQFDKAEELYMALLEQASDDDDKGHIYHELGGVKWQQGQYEKEIKFYEKSLEIKRKTLPEDHPSLANTYNNIGLAYNNMGNYSKALEFYQKAHKICDKAVFPNHTDLAVSYSNIAFAYNNMGDYSKALEFYEKAHQIYEKALLPNHPNLAISYNNIAFAYTNMGDYSKALEFYEKAHQIYEKSLPPNHPDLASSYHNIVQVYNNMGDYLKALEFYDKAHKIYEKALPPNHPNLATSYDNIGQVYNNMGDYSKALEFYDKAHKIYEKALPPNHSHLAISYNNIALVYNNMGDYSKALELYEKAHKIYEKALPPNHPLLATSYSNIGLAYDNMGDYSKALEFYGRTLEIDKKTLPPNHPALATSYNNIGAAYKKMGNYSEALEFYEKSLKIREKGLPPNHTDLASSYNNIGAVYKDMGNYLKALEFYEKSVEIREKVLPRNHPSLATSYNNIGMTHCDMNDYTKALSFLEMALAICRESLPSTHPLIKVTKDNIEHVKKKM
;
A
#
# COMPACT_ATOMS: atom_id res chain seq x y z
N MET A 1 10.54 -1.49 -44.99
CA MET A 1 11.50 -0.86 -44.06
C MET A 1 10.70 -0.03 -43.07
N HIS A 2 10.68 -0.38 -41.82
CA HIS A 2 10.03 0.41 -40.77
C HIS A 2 11.13 1.16 -40.03
N THR A 3 11.29 2.45 -40.33
CA THR A 3 12.28 3.28 -39.70
C THR A 3 11.79 3.69 -38.32
N VAL A 4 12.54 3.36 -37.29
CA VAL A 4 12.23 3.74 -35.89
C VAL A 4 13.02 4.99 -35.56
N PHE A 5 12.35 5.99 -34.99
CA PHE A 5 12.96 7.25 -34.58
C PHE A 5 12.90 7.38 -33.06
N ARG A 6 13.97 7.88 -32.45
CA ARG A 6 13.95 8.37 -31.08
C ARG A 6 13.47 9.82 -31.09
N ILE A 7 12.46 10.15 -30.30
CA ILE A 7 12.03 11.55 -30.13
C ILE A 7 13.10 12.29 -29.34
N GLY A 8 13.69 13.29 -29.96
CA GLY A 8 14.68 14.18 -29.36
C GLY A 8 14.04 15.35 -28.62
N LYS A 9 14.22 16.58 -29.12
CA LYS A 9 13.59 17.77 -28.53
C LYS A 9 12.25 18.03 -29.20
N ILE A 10 11.24 18.37 -28.38
CA ILE A 10 9.96 18.90 -28.86
C ILE A 10 9.95 20.39 -28.52
N ARG A 11 9.77 21.22 -29.51
CA ARG A 11 9.76 22.69 -29.38
C ARG A 11 8.51 23.25 -30.03
N LYS A 12 7.88 24.22 -29.38
CA LYS A 12 6.84 25.02 -30.02
C LYS A 12 7.49 25.86 -31.14
N ILE A 13 6.90 25.91 -32.32
CA ILE A 13 7.50 26.64 -33.48
C ILE A 13 7.57 28.13 -33.18
N ASP A 14 6.51 28.68 -32.56
CA ASP A 14 6.49 30.02 -31.95
C ASP A 14 5.44 30.05 -30.84
N GLU A 15 5.41 31.09 -29.99
CA GLU A 15 4.48 31.21 -28.86
C GLU A 15 3.01 31.31 -29.30
N GLN A 16 2.72 31.66 -30.54
CA GLN A 16 1.38 31.83 -31.09
C GLN A 16 0.94 30.66 -31.99
N SER A 17 1.85 29.77 -32.35
CA SER A 17 1.54 28.63 -33.21
C SER A 17 1.07 27.42 -32.40
N PRO A 18 0.02 26.72 -32.84
CA PRO A 18 -0.35 25.44 -32.27
C PRO A 18 0.57 24.28 -32.71
N LEU A 19 1.57 24.56 -33.55
CA LEU A 19 2.47 23.56 -34.13
C LEU A 19 3.74 23.39 -33.32
N TYR A 20 4.20 22.14 -33.26
CA TYR A 20 5.43 21.74 -32.59
C TYR A 20 6.43 21.21 -33.61
N GLU A 21 7.69 21.57 -33.45
CA GLU A 21 8.81 20.95 -34.11
C GLU A 21 9.30 19.78 -33.25
N VAL A 22 9.36 18.59 -33.84
CA VAL A 22 9.79 17.37 -33.17
C VAL A 22 11.09 16.89 -33.82
N ASP A 23 12.17 16.92 -33.05
CA ASP A 23 13.43 16.31 -33.48
C ASP A 23 13.29 14.80 -33.46
N LEU A 24 13.27 14.15 -34.61
CA LEU A 24 13.27 12.69 -34.75
C LEU A 24 14.72 12.23 -35.06
N ILE A 25 15.29 11.49 -34.11
CA ILE A 25 16.64 10.94 -34.27
C ILE A 25 16.50 9.51 -34.80
N LEU A 26 17.07 9.23 -35.96
CA LEU A 26 17.08 7.91 -36.56
C LEU A 26 17.81 6.93 -35.61
N THR A 27 17.15 5.81 -35.24
CA THR A 27 17.79 4.74 -34.50
C THR A 27 18.22 3.63 -35.46
N ALA A 28 19.31 2.95 -35.14
CA ALA A 28 19.74 1.82 -35.93
C ALA A 28 18.65 0.72 -35.96
N ASP A 29 18.47 0.10 -37.12
CA ASP A 29 17.43 -0.93 -37.35
C ASP A 29 17.54 -2.19 -36.44
N ASP A 30 18.63 -2.28 -35.67
CA ASP A 30 19.00 -3.47 -34.88
C ASP A 30 18.62 -3.39 -33.40
N ASP A 31 18.01 -2.29 -32.92
CA ASP A 31 17.60 -2.17 -31.52
C ASP A 31 16.31 -2.95 -31.27
N GLN A 32 16.48 -4.22 -30.85
CA GLN A 32 15.39 -5.15 -30.59
C GLN A 32 14.45 -4.68 -29.46
N GLN A 33 14.96 -3.96 -28.45
CA GLN A 33 14.16 -3.41 -27.36
C GLN A 33 13.29 -2.25 -27.84
N LEU A 34 13.82 -1.40 -28.71
CA LEU A 34 13.07 -0.30 -29.31
C LEU A 34 11.98 -0.81 -30.28
N ARG A 35 12.23 -1.92 -30.99
CA ARG A 35 11.20 -2.57 -31.84
C ARG A 35 10.04 -3.11 -31.00
N GLN A 36 10.34 -3.87 -29.96
CA GLN A 36 9.31 -4.42 -29.05
C GLN A 36 8.49 -3.31 -28.40
N LEU A 37 9.13 -2.25 -27.93
CA LEU A 37 8.46 -1.07 -27.37
C LEU A 37 7.59 -0.36 -28.40
N THR A 38 8.08 -0.19 -29.63
CA THR A 38 7.35 0.47 -30.72
C THR A 38 6.14 -0.34 -31.16
N ASP A 39 6.26 -1.66 -31.22
CA ASP A 39 5.15 -2.55 -31.60
C ASP A 39 4.10 -2.61 -30.48
N SER A 40 4.50 -2.64 -29.23
CA SER A 40 3.61 -2.52 -28.07
C SER A 40 2.85 -1.16 -28.10
N ILE A 41 3.57 -0.07 -28.30
CA ILE A 41 2.99 1.28 -28.38
C ILE A 41 2.00 1.38 -29.56
N ARG A 42 2.31 0.79 -30.72
CA ARG A 42 1.39 0.79 -31.88
C ARG A 42 0.10 0.02 -31.61
N GLN A 43 0.19 -1.12 -30.93
CA GLN A 43 -0.99 -1.91 -30.57
C GLN A 43 -1.89 -1.17 -29.56
N GLU A 44 -1.30 -0.43 -28.65
CA GLU A 44 -2.00 0.25 -27.57
C GLU A 44 -2.50 1.67 -27.92
N THR A 45 -1.95 2.31 -28.98
CA THR A 45 -2.35 3.64 -29.45
C THR A 45 -3.25 3.60 -30.72
N SER A 46 -4.01 2.54 -30.90
CA SER A 46 -4.92 2.39 -32.04
C SER A 46 -6.17 3.27 -31.84
N GLY A 47 -6.25 4.36 -32.60
CA GLY A 47 -7.40 5.29 -32.65
C GLY A 47 -6.97 6.78 -32.58
N GLY A 48 -7.67 7.64 -33.28
CA GLY A 48 -7.45 9.09 -33.26
C GLY A 48 -6.44 9.64 -34.27
N THR A 49 -6.31 10.97 -34.30
CA THR A 49 -5.35 11.69 -35.17
C THR A 49 -3.91 11.43 -34.74
N GLY A 50 -2.93 11.71 -35.61
CA GLY A 50 -1.52 11.53 -35.30
C GLY A 50 -1.05 12.28 -34.04
N TRP A 51 -1.66 13.42 -33.71
CA TRP A 51 -1.38 14.20 -32.51
C TRP A 51 -1.89 13.53 -31.23
N TYR A 52 -3.04 12.88 -31.27
CA TYR A 52 -3.53 12.06 -30.15
C TYR A 52 -2.58 10.91 -29.81
N ARG A 53 -2.13 10.21 -30.85
CA ARG A 53 -1.14 9.11 -30.67
C ARG A 53 0.18 9.63 -30.09
N LEU A 54 0.62 10.82 -30.52
CA LEU A 54 1.82 11.44 -29.95
C LEU A 54 1.63 11.79 -28.46
N ALA A 55 0.48 12.35 -28.09
CA ALA A 55 0.18 12.65 -26.69
C ALA A 55 0.17 11.39 -25.81
N GLN A 56 -0.46 10.33 -26.28
CA GLN A 56 -0.45 9.03 -25.59
C GLN A 56 0.97 8.43 -25.50
N LEU A 57 1.79 8.59 -26.54
CA LEU A 57 3.19 8.17 -26.52
C LEU A 57 3.99 8.97 -25.48
N LEU A 58 3.79 10.28 -25.41
CA LEU A 58 4.43 11.14 -24.42
C LEU A 58 4.10 10.72 -22.99
N LEU A 59 2.83 10.34 -22.74
CA LEU A 59 2.41 9.78 -21.44
C LEU A 59 3.17 8.49 -21.11
N LYS A 60 3.30 7.56 -22.07
CA LYS A 60 3.99 6.29 -21.86
C LYS A 60 5.48 6.43 -21.58
N ILE A 61 6.13 7.43 -22.16
CA ILE A 61 7.55 7.72 -21.91
C ILE A 61 7.77 8.69 -20.72
N GLY A 62 6.71 8.99 -19.94
CA GLY A 62 6.80 9.82 -18.75
C GLY A 62 6.96 11.33 -19.00
N GLN A 63 6.70 11.81 -20.24
CA GLN A 63 6.78 13.23 -20.58
C GLN A 63 5.43 13.94 -20.35
N PHE A 64 4.97 13.93 -19.10
CA PHE A 64 3.61 14.32 -18.70
C PHE A 64 3.30 15.80 -19.05
N ASP A 65 4.25 16.70 -18.82
CA ASP A 65 4.05 18.14 -19.10
C ASP A 65 3.86 18.40 -20.59
N LYS A 66 4.63 17.71 -21.45
CA LYS A 66 4.47 17.83 -22.90
C LYS A 66 3.19 17.18 -23.43
N ALA A 67 2.76 16.09 -22.81
CA ALA A 67 1.46 15.51 -23.12
C ALA A 67 0.32 16.46 -22.76
N GLU A 68 0.41 17.14 -21.62
CA GLU A 68 -0.55 18.17 -21.20
C GLU A 68 -0.60 19.33 -22.21
N GLU A 69 0.56 19.91 -22.55
CA GLU A 69 0.64 21.00 -23.53
C GLU A 69 0.00 20.60 -24.85
N LEU A 70 0.24 19.39 -25.32
CA LEU A 70 -0.32 18.89 -26.57
C LEU A 70 -1.84 18.69 -26.48
N TYR A 71 -2.36 18.10 -25.41
CA TYR A 71 -3.81 17.96 -25.20
C TYR A 71 -4.51 19.32 -25.04
N MET A 72 -3.86 20.31 -24.38
CA MET A 72 -4.39 21.68 -24.29
C MET A 72 -4.47 22.35 -25.67
N ALA A 73 -3.44 22.18 -26.51
CA ALA A 73 -3.47 22.70 -27.88
C ALA A 73 -4.56 22.01 -28.74
N LEU A 74 -4.77 20.71 -28.56
CA LEU A 74 -5.86 19.99 -29.22
C LEU A 74 -7.24 20.47 -28.73
N LEU A 75 -7.38 20.81 -27.46
CA LEU A 75 -8.61 21.34 -26.88
C LEU A 75 -8.99 22.70 -27.48
N GLU A 76 -8.01 23.57 -27.74
CA GLU A 76 -8.22 24.86 -28.40
C GLU A 76 -8.69 24.71 -29.85
N GLN A 77 -8.30 23.63 -30.53
CA GLN A 77 -8.68 23.34 -31.91
C GLN A 77 -9.96 22.53 -32.05
N ALA A 78 -10.43 21.90 -30.97
CA ALA A 78 -11.60 21.06 -30.99
C ALA A 78 -12.86 21.88 -31.29
N SER A 79 -13.57 21.51 -32.36
CA SER A 79 -14.77 22.23 -32.84
C SER A 79 -16.06 21.68 -32.27
N ASP A 80 -16.10 20.41 -31.90
CA ASP A 80 -17.29 19.76 -31.36
C ASP A 80 -17.14 19.38 -29.88
N ASP A 81 -18.28 19.12 -29.24
CA ASP A 81 -18.33 18.81 -27.82
C ASP A 81 -17.83 17.39 -27.51
N ASP A 82 -17.96 16.43 -28.43
CA ASP A 82 -17.52 15.05 -28.21
C ASP A 82 -16.00 14.97 -28.15
N ASP A 83 -15.30 15.62 -29.09
CA ASP A 83 -13.86 15.77 -29.06
C ASP A 83 -13.39 16.45 -27.78
N LYS A 84 -14.03 17.56 -27.35
CA LYS A 84 -13.71 18.23 -26.09
C LYS A 84 -13.90 17.33 -24.89
N GLY A 85 -15.00 16.56 -24.86
CA GLY A 85 -15.29 15.61 -23.80
C GLY A 85 -14.20 14.55 -23.69
N HIS A 86 -13.72 14.05 -24.82
CA HIS A 86 -12.61 13.10 -24.86
C HIS A 86 -11.28 13.72 -24.40
N ILE A 87 -10.91 14.91 -24.92
CA ILE A 87 -9.69 15.59 -24.52
C ILE A 87 -9.66 15.91 -23.03
N TYR A 88 -10.78 16.37 -22.44
CA TYR A 88 -10.87 16.57 -21.00
C TYR A 88 -10.65 15.27 -20.23
N HIS A 89 -11.13 14.13 -20.73
CA HIS A 89 -10.90 12.82 -20.11
C HIS A 89 -9.39 12.47 -20.11
N GLU A 90 -8.71 12.64 -21.25
CA GLU A 90 -7.27 12.40 -21.36
C GLU A 90 -6.44 13.34 -20.47
N LEU A 91 -6.81 14.63 -20.40
CA LEU A 91 -6.18 15.60 -19.48
C LEU A 91 -6.35 15.18 -18.00
N GLY A 92 -7.51 14.58 -17.65
CA GLY A 92 -7.69 13.94 -16.35
C GLY A 92 -6.63 12.86 -16.09
N GLY A 93 -6.42 11.96 -17.06
CA GLY A 93 -5.39 10.93 -17.02
C GLY A 93 -3.96 11.48 -16.89
N VAL A 94 -3.65 12.58 -17.60
CA VAL A 94 -2.37 13.29 -17.44
C VAL A 94 -2.18 13.78 -16.00
N LYS A 95 -3.22 14.41 -15.42
CA LYS A 95 -3.18 14.93 -14.05
C LYS A 95 -3.03 13.81 -13.01
N TRP A 96 -3.63 12.65 -13.25
CA TRP A 96 -3.41 11.46 -12.45
C TRP A 96 -1.93 11.04 -12.43
N GLN A 97 -1.29 10.96 -13.60
CA GLN A 97 0.14 10.63 -13.71
C GLN A 97 1.05 11.66 -13.02
N GLN A 98 0.62 12.92 -12.97
CA GLN A 98 1.33 13.99 -12.26
C GLN A 98 1.03 14.01 -10.74
N GLY A 99 0.11 13.16 -10.23
CA GLY A 99 -0.34 13.15 -8.84
C GLY A 99 -1.20 14.36 -8.45
N GLN A 100 -1.74 15.11 -9.43
CA GLN A 100 -2.54 16.33 -9.22
C GLN A 100 -4.03 16.00 -9.14
N TYR A 101 -4.45 15.22 -8.14
CA TYR A 101 -5.78 14.61 -8.03
C TYR A 101 -6.94 15.61 -8.05
N GLU A 102 -6.79 16.82 -7.46
CA GLU A 102 -7.84 17.85 -7.51
C GLU A 102 -8.08 18.38 -8.93
N LYS A 103 -7.01 18.51 -9.73
CA LYS A 103 -7.13 18.93 -11.12
C LYS A 103 -7.66 17.79 -11.99
N GLU A 104 -7.23 16.56 -11.72
CA GLU A 104 -7.75 15.35 -12.34
C GLU A 104 -9.28 15.29 -12.26
N ILE A 105 -9.83 15.44 -11.04
CA ILE A 105 -11.28 15.46 -10.82
C ILE A 105 -11.95 16.57 -11.65
N LYS A 106 -11.40 17.78 -11.64
CA LYS A 106 -11.97 18.91 -12.40
C LYS A 106 -12.02 18.63 -13.91
N PHE A 107 -11.01 17.96 -14.46
CA PHE A 107 -11.01 17.60 -15.88
C PHE A 107 -12.00 16.48 -16.17
N TYR A 108 -12.11 15.46 -15.33
CA TYR A 108 -13.11 14.41 -15.48
C TYR A 108 -14.54 14.94 -15.30
N GLU A 109 -14.77 15.90 -14.38
CA GLU A 109 -16.07 16.55 -14.22
C GLU A 109 -16.48 17.34 -15.48
N LYS A 110 -15.55 18.06 -16.14
CA LYS A 110 -15.81 18.72 -17.42
C LYS A 110 -16.12 17.70 -18.51
N SER A 111 -15.36 16.61 -18.60
CA SER A 111 -15.65 15.52 -19.52
C SER A 111 -17.04 14.93 -19.27
N LEU A 112 -17.38 14.69 -18.00
CA LEU A 112 -18.67 14.15 -17.60
C LEU A 112 -19.84 15.10 -17.95
N GLU A 113 -19.69 16.41 -17.73
CA GLU A 113 -20.70 17.40 -18.09
C GLU A 113 -21.03 17.37 -19.58
N ILE A 114 -20.02 17.30 -20.42
CA ILE A 114 -20.18 17.22 -21.88
C ILE A 114 -20.83 15.90 -22.26
N LYS A 115 -20.29 14.77 -21.79
CA LYS A 115 -20.82 13.43 -22.10
C LYS A 115 -22.27 13.25 -21.67
N ARG A 116 -22.71 13.87 -20.57
CA ARG A 116 -24.12 13.84 -20.13
C ARG A 116 -25.07 14.61 -21.04
N LYS A 117 -24.57 15.57 -21.83
CA LYS A 117 -25.35 16.31 -22.81
C LYS A 117 -25.46 15.58 -24.16
N THR A 118 -24.41 14.82 -24.50
CA THR A 118 -24.26 14.19 -25.83
C THR A 118 -24.62 12.71 -25.86
N LEU A 119 -24.54 12.01 -24.70
CA LEU A 119 -24.73 10.57 -24.63
C LEU A 119 -25.97 10.19 -23.80
N PRO A 120 -26.58 9.01 -24.05
CA PRO A 120 -27.63 8.44 -23.20
C PRO A 120 -27.14 8.25 -21.75
N GLU A 121 -28.07 8.32 -20.78
CA GLU A 121 -27.74 8.19 -19.34
C GLU A 121 -27.10 6.87 -18.95
N ASP A 122 -27.29 5.81 -19.72
CA ASP A 122 -26.76 4.46 -19.53
C ASP A 122 -25.54 4.14 -20.41
N HIS A 123 -24.98 5.15 -21.08
CA HIS A 123 -23.85 4.93 -21.98
C HIS A 123 -22.57 4.54 -21.18
N PRO A 124 -21.84 3.46 -21.60
CA PRO A 124 -20.66 2.94 -20.86
C PRO A 124 -19.56 3.97 -20.63
N SER A 125 -19.38 4.94 -21.53
CA SER A 125 -18.39 6.02 -21.37
C SER A 125 -18.62 6.89 -20.12
N LEU A 126 -19.89 7.02 -19.67
CA LEU A 126 -20.22 7.71 -18.42
C LEU A 126 -19.74 6.88 -17.21
N ALA A 127 -19.94 5.56 -17.24
CA ALA A 127 -19.46 4.66 -16.17
C ALA A 127 -17.95 4.74 -16.03
N ASN A 128 -17.20 4.75 -17.14
CA ASN A 128 -15.75 4.91 -17.12
C ASN A 128 -15.31 6.24 -16.49
N THR A 129 -15.99 7.33 -16.82
CA THR A 129 -15.66 8.65 -16.24
C THR A 129 -16.00 8.69 -14.74
N TYR A 130 -17.13 8.09 -14.31
CA TYR A 130 -17.45 7.95 -12.88
C TYR A 130 -16.43 7.09 -12.14
N ASN A 131 -15.95 5.99 -12.72
CA ASN A 131 -14.92 5.15 -12.13
C ASN A 131 -13.62 5.92 -11.94
N ASN A 132 -13.19 6.73 -12.91
CA ASN A 132 -11.97 7.52 -12.81
C ASN A 132 -12.09 8.63 -11.75
N ILE A 133 -13.24 9.31 -11.66
CA ILE A 133 -13.50 10.26 -10.56
C ILE A 133 -13.48 9.54 -9.21
N GLY A 134 -14.09 8.34 -9.12
CA GLY A 134 -14.05 7.51 -7.93
C GLY A 134 -12.62 7.15 -7.52
N LEU A 135 -11.78 6.77 -8.49
CA LEU A 135 -10.36 6.45 -8.25
C LEU A 135 -9.58 7.68 -7.77
N ALA A 136 -9.82 8.85 -8.36
CA ALA A 136 -9.18 10.09 -7.92
C ALA A 136 -9.54 10.43 -6.46
N TYR A 137 -10.83 10.33 -6.08
CA TYR A 137 -11.23 10.51 -4.67
C TYR A 137 -10.62 9.45 -3.74
N ASN A 138 -10.50 8.20 -4.21
CA ASN A 138 -9.86 7.14 -3.45
C ASN A 138 -8.36 7.45 -3.21
N ASN A 139 -7.66 7.93 -4.22
CA ASN A 139 -6.25 8.34 -4.12
C ASN A 139 -6.04 9.56 -3.21
N MET A 140 -7.07 10.40 -3.08
CA MET A 140 -7.10 11.50 -2.09
C MET A 140 -7.47 11.04 -0.67
N GLY A 141 -7.75 9.76 -0.46
CA GLY A 141 -8.21 9.23 0.83
C GLY A 141 -9.69 9.53 1.14
N ASN A 142 -10.45 10.08 0.20
CA ASN A 142 -11.88 10.34 0.38
C ASN A 142 -12.72 9.14 -0.09
N TYR A 143 -12.63 8.06 0.66
CA TYR A 143 -13.24 6.77 0.28
C TYR A 143 -14.77 6.80 0.20
N SER A 144 -15.42 7.65 1.02
CA SER A 144 -16.87 7.80 0.98
C SER A 144 -17.35 8.41 -0.34
N LYS A 145 -16.67 9.44 -0.85
CA LYS A 145 -16.95 9.99 -2.18
C LYS A 145 -16.57 9.01 -3.29
N ALA A 146 -15.45 8.32 -3.16
CA ALA A 146 -15.07 7.28 -4.12
C ALA A 146 -16.19 6.24 -4.27
N LEU A 147 -16.72 5.73 -3.15
CA LEU A 147 -17.82 4.78 -3.13
C LEU A 147 -19.09 5.35 -3.83
N GLU A 148 -19.44 6.63 -3.60
CA GLU A 148 -20.57 7.27 -4.26
C GLU A 148 -20.42 7.25 -5.79
N PHE A 149 -19.22 7.58 -6.30
CA PHE A 149 -18.96 7.59 -7.74
C PHE A 149 -18.91 6.18 -8.33
N TYR A 150 -18.33 5.22 -7.66
CA TYR A 150 -18.35 3.81 -8.06
C TYR A 150 -19.77 3.24 -8.11
N GLN A 151 -20.65 3.63 -7.17
CA GLN A 151 -22.06 3.23 -7.20
C GLN A 151 -22.82 3.86 -8.39
N LYS A 152 -22.48 5.10 -8.80
CA LYS A 152 -23.03 5.70 -10.02
C LYS A 152 -22.59 4.93 -11.28
N ALA A 153 -21.31 4.56 -11.36
CA ALA A 153 -20.80 3.72 -12.44
C ALA A 153 -21.49 2.35 -12.47
N HIS A 154 -21.60 1.72 -11.30
CA HIS A 154 -22.25 0.41 -11.14
C HIS A 154 -23.71 0.42 -11.64
N LYS A 155 -24.49 1.46 -11.31
CA LYS A 155 -25.89 1.59 -11.79
C LYS A 155 -26.02 1.61 -13.31
N ILE A 156 -25.00 2.11 -14.01
CA ILE A 156 -24.97 2.10 -15.49
C ILE A 156 -24.66 0.69 -15.98
N CYS A 157 -23.63 0.05 -15.41
CA CYS A 157 -23.24 -1.31 -15.80
C CYS A 157 -24.33 -2.35 -15.50
N ASP A 158 -25.07 -2.19 -14.41
CA ASP A 158 -26.17 -3.10 -13.99
C ASP A 158 -27.40 -3.01 -14.92
N LYS A 159 -27.63 -1.84 -15.53
CA LYS A 159 -28.71 -1.66 -16.53
C LYS A 159 -28.37 -2.20 -17.92
N ALA A 160 -27.09 -2.51 -18.18
CA ALA A 160 -26.67 -3.04 -19.47
C ALA A 160 -27.35 -4.40 -19.75
N VAL A 161 -27.77 -4.62 -21.00
CA VAL A 161 -28.63 -5.73 -21.43
C VAL A 161 -28.04 -7.13 -21.24
N PHE A 162 -26.72 -7.22 -20.91
CA PHE A 162 -26.03 -8.49 -20.77
C PHE A 162 -25.50 -8.69 -19.33
N PRO A 163 -26.18 -9.51 -18.49
CA PRO A 163 -25.83 -9.69 -17.07
C PRO A 163 -24.46 -10.37 -16.80
N ASN A 164 -23.75 -10.82 -17.82
CA ASN A 164 -22.43 -11.46 -17.70
C ASN A 164 -21.30 -10.57 -18.26
N HIS A 165 -21.52 -9.27 -18.36
CA HIS A 165 -20.52 -8.37 -18.92
C HIS A 165 -19.39 -8.12 -17.92
N THR A 166 -18.14 -8.17 -18.38
CA THR A 166 -16.95 -7.95 -17.56
C THR A 166 -16.92 -6.56 -16.88
N ASP A 167 -17.59 -5.56 -17.46
CA ASP A 167 -17.68 -4.21 -16.89
C ASP A 167 -18.48 -4.20 -15.57
N LEU A 168 -19.50 -5.08 -15.44
CA LEU A 168 -20.22 -5.24 -14.19
C LEU A 168 -19.31 -5.82 -13.10
N ALA A 169 -18.46 -6.80 -13.45
CA ALA A 169 -17.46 -7.36 -12.51
C ALA A 169 -16.44 -6.29 -12.09
N VAL A 170 -15.96 -5.46 -13.03
CA VAL A 170 -15.09 -4.31 -12.71
C VAL A 170 -15.79 -3.35 -11.75
N SER A 171 -17.07 -3.03 -11.97
CA SER A 171 -17.80 -2.11 -11.09
C SER A 171 -17.96 -2.66 -9.66
N TYR A 172 -18.24 -3.97 -9.50
CA TYR A 172 -18.22 -4.62 -8.19
C TYR A 172 -16.85 -4.58 -7.55
N SER A 173 -15.78 -4.83 -8.31
CA SER A 173 -14.40 -4.77 -7.80
C SER A 173 -14.03 -3.37 -7.30
N ASN A 174 -14.46 -2.32 -7.98
CA ASN A 174 -14.23 -0.94 -7.57
C ASN A 174 -14.97 -0.58 -6.27
N ILE A 175 -16.23 -1.03 -6.13
CA ILE A 175 -17.00 -0.88 -4.89
C ILE A 175 -16.31 -1.64 -3.75
N ALA A 176 -15.88 -2.87 -3.99
CA ALA A 176 -15.15 -3.67 -3.02
C ALA A 176 -13.84 -2.98 -2.58
N PHE A 177 -13.11 -2.40 -3.52
CA PHE A 177 -11.87 -1.67 -3.24
C PHE A 177 -12.12 -0.46 -2.32
N ALA A 178 -13.20 0.30 -2.56
CA ALA A 178 -13.58 1.39 -1.67
C ALA A 178 -13.92 0.88 -0.25
N TYR A 179 -14.72 -0.19 -0.12
CA TYR A 179 -15.02 -0.80 1.19
C TYR A 179 -13.76 -1.31 1.90
N ASN A 180 -12.83 -1.92 1.15
CA ASN A 180 -11.54 -2.37 1.70
C ASN A 180 -10.73 -1.20 2.27
N ASN A 181 -10.65 -0.09 1.55
CA ASN A 181 -9.95 1.11 2.00
C ASN A 181 -10.68 1.84 3.15
N MET A 182 -11.99 1.61 3.29
CA MET A 182 -12.77 2.04 4.46
C MET A 182 -12.61 1.12 5.67
N GLY A 183 -11.89 -0.01 5.54
CA GLY A 183 -11.73 -1.01 6.59
C GLY A 183 -12.93 -1.95 6.76
N ASP A 184 -13.94 -1.90 5.90
CA ASP A 184 -15.08 -2.83 5.89
C ASP A 184 -14.74 -4.05 5.01
N TYR A 185 -13.82 -4.87 5.50
CA TYR A 185 -13.27 -6.00 4.74
C TYR A 185 -14.32 -7.07 4.44
N SER A 186 -15.34 -7.22 5.29
CA SER A 186 -16.42 -8.19 5.08
C SER A 186 -17.26 -7.82 3.87
N LYS A 187 -17.63 -6.53 3.73
CA LYS A 187 -18.34 -6.07 2.52
C LYS A 187 -17.43 -6.08 1.31
N ALA A 188 -16.16 -5.71 1.45
CA ALA A 188 -15.20 -5.81 0.36
C ALA A 188 -15.16 -7.24 -0.20
N LEU A 189 -15.06 -8.24 0.67
CA LEU A 189 -15.06 -9.65 0.27
C LEU A 189 -16.35 -10.04 -0.46
N GLU A 190 -17.53 -9.66 0.06
CA GLU A 190 -18.82 -9.93 -0.59
C GLU A 190 -18.86 -9.40 -2.04
N PHE A 191 -18.39 -8.17 -2.25
CA PHE A 191 -18.39 -7.56 -3.59
C PHE A 191 -17.30 -8.15 -4.49
N TYR A 192 -16.12 -8.51 -3.97
CA TYR A 192 -15.11 -9.23 -4.75
C TYR A 192 -15.58 -10.62 -5.18
N GLU A 193 -16.31 -11.34 -4.34
CA GLU A 193 -16.90 -12.64 -4.69
C GLU A 193 -17.97 -12.51 -5.79
N LYS A 194 -18.82 -11.46 -5.74
CA LYS A 194 -19.76 -11.15 -6.83
C LYS A 194 -19.04 -10.89 -8.16
N ALA A 195 -17.98 -10.10 -8.14
CA ALA A 195 -17.16 -9.85 -9.31
C ALA A 195 -16.54 -11.15 -9.86
N HIS A 196 -15.98 -11.97 -8.98
CA HIS A 196 -15.37 -13.25 -9.31
C HIS A 196 -16.36 -14.22 -9.98
N GLN A 197 -17.58 -14.36 -9.43
CA GLN A 197 -18.62 -15.21 -10.00
C GLN A 197 -19.00 -14.81 -11.44
N ILE A 198 -18.96 -13.52 -11.77
CA ILE A 198 -19.18 -13.04 -13.14
C ILE A 198 -18.01 -13.46 -14.03
N TYR A 199 -16.77 -13.25 -13.57
CA TYR A 199 -15.59 -13.64 -14.35
C TYR A 199 -15.53 -15.16 -14.58
N GLU A 200 -15.85 -15.99 -13.58
CA GLU A 200 -15.91 -17.46 -13.75
C GLU A 200 -16.91 -17.90 -14.82
N LYS A 201 -18.03 -17.20 -14.96
CA LYS A 201 -19.05 -17.51 -15.97
C LYS A 201 -18.71 -16.98 -17.36
N ALA A 202 -18.00 -15.85 -17.42
CA ALA A 202 -17.78 -15.12 -18.67
C ALA A 202 -16.45 -15.43 -19.35
N LEU A 203 -15.45 -15.92 -18.61
CA LEU A 203 -14.08 -16.03 -19.07
C LEU A 203 -13.59 -17.49 -19.10
N LEU A 204 -12.60 -17.73 -19.93
CA LEU A 204 -11.88 -19.02 -19.95
C LEU A 204 -11.06 -19.22 -18.66
N PRO A 205 -10.85 -20.46 -18.18
CA PRO A 205 -10.23 -20.77 -16.89
C PRO A 205 -8.83 -20.15 -16.63
N ASN A 206 -8.09 -19.83 -17.69
CA ASN A 206 -6.75 -19.23 -17.57
C ASN A 206 -6.73 -17.75 -17.98
N HIS A 207 -7.87 -17.07 -17.95
CA HIS A 207 -7.92 -15.66 -18.33
C HIS A 207 -7.31 -14.78 -17.22
N PRO A 208 -6.45 -13.78 -17.53
CA PRO A 208 -5.78 -12.94 -16.54
C PRO A 208 -6.72 -12.24 -15.56
N ASN A 209 -7.92 -11.83 -15.99
CA ASN A 209 -8.92 -11.20 -15.10
C ASN A 209 -9.42 -12.13 -13.99
N LEU A 210 -9.41 -13.46 -14.19
CA LEU A 210 -9.67 -14.41 -13.11
C LEU A 210 -8.56 -14.39 -12.08
N ALA A 211 -7.29 -14.31 -12.49
CA ALA A 211 -6.18 -14.16 -11.56
C ALA A 211 -6.29 -12.86 -10.75
N ILE A 212 -6.66 -11.74 -11.41
CA ILE A 212 -6.90 -10.46 -10.72
C ILE A 212 -8.02 -10.61 -9.68
N SER A 213 -9.13 -11.29 -10.02
CA SER A 213 -10.24 -11.48 -9.08
C SER A 213 -9.85 -12.35 -7.87
N TYR A 214 -9.06 -13.41 -8.07
CA TYR A 214 -8.49 -14.19 -6.97
C TYR A 214 -7.55 -13.36 -6.10
N ASN A 215 -6.68 -12.52 -6.69
CA ASN A 215 -5.81 -11.60 -5.96
C ASN A 215 -6.62 -10.64 -5.08
N ASN A 216 -7.73 -10.10 -5.59
CA ASN A 216 -8.59 -9.18 -4.84
C ASN A 216 -9.26 -9.86 -3.63
N ILE A 217 -9.75 -11.11 -3.81
CA ILE A 217 -10.28 -11.92 -2.71
C ILE A 217 -9.20 -12.21 -1.67
N ALA A 218 -8.00 -12.63 -2.12
CA ALA A 218 -6.86 -12.90 -1.25
C ALA A 218 -6.43 -11.66 -0.45
N PHE A 219 -6.45 -10.48 -1.09
CA PHE A 219 -6.15 -9.21 -0.44
C PHE A 219 -7.15 -8.89 0.69
N ALA A 220 -8.46 -9.10 0.47
CA ALA A 220 -9.46 -8.95 1.52
C ALA A 220 -9.20 -9.92 2.69
N TYR A 221 -8.90 -11.20 2.42
CA TYR A 221 -8.55 -12.16 3.47
C TYR A 221 -7.26 -11.78 4.21
N THR A 222 -6.26 -11.23 3.52
CA THR A 222 -5.02 -10.73 4.16
C THR A 222 -5.34 -9.62 5.16
N ASN A 223 -6.20 -8.68 4.77
CA ASN A 223 -6.63 -7.57 5.64
C ASN A 223 -7.55 -8.03 6.79
N MET A 224 -8.24 -9.15 6.62
CA MET A 224 -9.00 -9.81 7.69
C MET A 224 -8.12 -10.63 8.64
N GLY A 225 -6.85 -10.85 8.31
CA GLY A 225 -5.93 -11.70 9.07
C GLY A 225 -6.10 -13.21 8.83
N ASP A 226 -6.93 -13.63 7.86
CA ASP A 226 -7.06 -15.04 7.46
C ASP A 226 -5.98 -15.39 6.41
N TYR A 227 -4.75 -15.51 6.90
CA TYR A 227 -3.58 -15.73 6.04
C TYR A 227 -3.63 -17.07 5.28
N SER A 228 -4.27 -18.09 5.84
CA SER A 228 -4.41 -19.40 5.19
C SER A 228 -5.25 -19.31 3.92
N LYS A 229 -6.40 -18.64 3.99
CA LYS A 229 -7.23 -18.42 2.80
C LYS A 229 -6.58 -17.43 1.84
N ALA A 230 -5.93 -16.40 2.34
CA ALA A 230 -5.18 -15.47 1.49
C ALA A 230 -4.16 -16.21 0.63
N LEU A 231 -3.35 -17.12 1.20
CA LEU A 231 -2.39 -17.94 0.46
C LEU A 231 -3.09 -18.81 -0.59
N GLU A 232 -4.17 -19.52 -0.22
CA GLU A 232 -4.93 -20.37 -1.16
C GLU A 232 -5.35 -19.59 -2.40
N PHE A 233 -5.91 -18.39 -2.24
CA PHE A 233 -6.38 -17.57 -3.35
C PHE A 233 -5.24 -16.93 -4.14
N TYR A 234 -4.16 -16.50 -3.50
CA TYR A 234 -2.98 -16.00 -4.22
C TYR A 234 -2.29 -17.10 -5.03
N GLU A 235 -2.23 -18.33 -4.52
CA GLU A 235 -1.70 -19.49 -5.26
C GLU A 235 -2.56 -19.83 -6.48
N LYS A 236 -3.90 -19.76 -6.38
CA LYS A 236 -4.79 -19.90 -7.54
C LYS A 236 -4.53 -18.82 -8.59
N ALA A 237 -4.37 -17.57 -8.18
CA ALA A 237 -4.03 -16.48 -9.09
C ALA A 237 -2.67 -16.73 -9.78
N HIS A 238 -1.66 -17.12 -8.99
CA HIS A 238 -0.33 -17.42 -9.49
C HIS A 238 -0.33 -18.54 -10.53
N GLN A 239 -1.03 -19.65 -10.29
CA GLN A 239 -1.16 -20.75 -11.24
C GLN A 239 -1.79 -20.33 -12.58
N ILE A 240 -2.71 -19.37 -12.58
CA ILE A 240 -3.26 -18.81 -13.82
C ILE A 240 -2.19 -18.02 -14.56
N TYR A 241 -1.44 -17.17 -13.85
CA TYR A 241 -0.35 -16.40 -14.47
C TYR A 241 0.76 -17.30 -15.03
N GLU A 242 1.17 -18.36 -14.31
CA GLU A 242 2.15 -19.33 -14.82
C GLU A 242 1.71 -20.01 -16.12
N LYS A 243 0.40 -20.27 -16.29
CA LYS A 243 -0.14 -20.91 -17.49
C LYS A 243 -0.38 -19.94 -18.64
N SER A 244 -0.64 -18.68 -18.35
CA SER A 244 -1.08 -17.69 -19.35
C SER A 244 0.00 -16.71 -19.80
N LEU A 245 1.08 -16.55 -19.02
CA LEU A 245 2.11 -15.56 -19.27
C LEU A 245 3.47 -16.18 -19.57
N PRO A 246 4.33 -15.49 -20.33
CA PRO A 246 5.72 -15.90 -20.51
C PRO A 246 6.49 -15.93 -19.18
N PRO A 247 7.51 -16.81 -19.02
CA PRO A 247 8.23 -17.00 -17.75
C PRO A 247 8.89 -15.74 -17.15
N ASN A 248 9.13 -14.71 -17.96
CA ASN A 248 9.73 -13.46 -17.52
C ASN A 248 8.73 -12.29 -17.52
N HIS A 249 7.42 -12.57 -17.48
CA HIS A 249 6.42 -11.49 -17.49
C HIS A 249 6.38 -10.79 -16.13
N PRO A 250 6.34 -9.42 -16.05
CA PRO A 250 6.32 -8.69 -14.78
C PRO A 250 5.16 -9.05 -13.86
N ASP A 251 3.98 -9.40 -14.41
CA ASP A 251 2.82 -9.80 -13.59
C ASP A 251 3.05 -11.13 -12.84
N LEU A 252 3.89 -12.02 -13.38
CA LEU A 252 4.30 -13.23 -12.67
C LEU A 252 5.17 -12.89 -11.45
N ALA A 253 6.06 -11.89 -11.56
CA ALA A 253 6.81 -11.39 -10.42
C ALA A 253 5.90 -10.71 -9.38
N SER A 254 4.89 -9.95 -9.84
CA SER A 254 3.89 -9.32 -8.96
C SER A 254 3.06 -10.37 -8.20
N SER A 255 2.73 -11.51 -8.81
CA SER A 255 1.99 -12.58 -8.12
C SER A 255 2.81 -13.24 -7.01
N TYR A 256 4.12 -13.45 -7.21
CA TYR A 256 5.03 -13.85 -6.13
C TYR A 256 5.07 -12.84 -4.99
N HIS A 257 5.09 -11.54 -5.33
CA HIS A 257 5.08 -10.47 -4.33
C HIS A 257 3.88 -10.56 -3.38
N ASN A 258 2.69 -10.82 -3.90
CA ASN A 258 1.48 -10.97 -3.09
C ASN A 258 1.57 -12.15 -2.12
N ILE A 259 2.09 -13.30 -2.56
CA ILE A 259 2.32 -14.49 -1.72
C ILE A 259 3.31 -14.18 -0.61
N VAL A 260 4.38 -13.50 -0.95
CA VAL A 260 5.43 -13.11 0.01
C VAL A 260 4.91 -12.21 1.12
N GLN A 261 4.03 -11.25 0.77
CA GLN A 261 3.46 -10.36 1.77
C GLN A 261 2.71 -11.14 2.86
N VAL A 262 2.03 -12.22 2.48
CA VAL A 262 1.35 -13.09 3.46
C VAL A 262 2.37 -13.85 4.32
N TYR A 263 3.42 -14.44 3.73
CA TYR A 263 4.47 -15.11 4.52
C TYR A 263 5.18 -14.14 5.49
N ASN A 264 5.41 -12.89 5.06
CA ASN A 264 5.97 -11.87 5.93
C ASN A 264 5.03 -11.54 7.12
N ASN A 265 3.71 -11.44 6.86
CA ASN A 265 2.71 -11.23 7.91
C ASN A 265 2.57 -12.44 8.84
N MET A 266 2.85 -13.65 8.35
CA MET A 266 2.92 -14.88 9.14
C MET A 266 4.24 -15.04 9.91
N GLY A 267 5.22 -14.18 9.70
CA GLY A 267 6.55 -14.27 10.30
C GLY A 267 7.45 -15.35 9.69
N ASP A 268 7.04 -15.98 8.58
CA ASP A 268 7.88 -16.94 7.84
C ASP A 268 8.81 -16.21 6.86
N TYR A 269 9.77 -15.50 7.44
CA TYR A 269 10.68 -14.64 6.69
C TYR A 269 11.59 -15.41 5.71
N LEU A 270 11.89 -16.67 5.98
CA LEU A 270 12.72 -17.47 5.08
C LEU A 270 12.00 -17.80 3.79
N LYS A 271 10.73 -18.21 3.87
CA LYS A 271 9.89 -18.39 2.66
C LYS A 271 9.65 -17.07 1.94
N ALA A 272 9.42 -15.99 2.69
CA ALA A 272 9.30 -14.66 2.11
C ALA A 272 10.52 -14.32 1.24
N LEU A 273 11.74 -14.51 1.73
CA LEU A 273 12.97 -14.26 0.95
C LEU A 273 13.11 -15.18 -0.26
N GLU A 274 12.76 -16.48 -0.15
CA GLU A 274 12.81 -17.41 -1.28
C GLU A 274 11.93 -16.93 -2.45
N PHE A 275 10.70 -16.52 -2.15
CA PHE A 275 9.76 -16.05 -3.19
C PHE A 275 10.15 -14.67 -3.72
N TYR A 276 10.70 -13.78 -2.90
CA TYR A 276 11.24 -12.50 -3.39
C TYR A 276 12.41 -12.69 -4.34
N ASP A 277 13.31 -13.64 -4.07
CA ASP A 277 14.41 -13.95 -4.98
C ASP A 277 13.89 -14.41 -6.35
N LYS A 278 12.82 -15.23 -6.38
CA LYS A 278 12.15 -15.63 -7.62
C LYS A 278 11.56 -14.42 -8.37
N ALA A 279 10.82 -13.56 -7.67
CA ALA A 279 10.24 -12.34 -8.26
C ALA A 279 11.31 -11.38 -8.78
N HIS A 280 12.37 -11.16 -7.99
CA HIS A 280 13.47 -10.27 -8.35
C HIS A 280 14.20 -10.73 -9.61
N LYS A 281 14.50 -12.01 -9.74
CA LYS A 281 15.13 -12.61 -10.94
C LYS A 281 14.28 -12.41 -12.20
N ILE A 282 12.96 -12.41 -12.08
CA ILE A 282 12.08 -12.10 -13.21
C ILE A 282 12.21 -10.62 -13.59
N TYR A 283 12.16 -9.71 -12.61
CA TYR A 283 12.31 -8.28 -12.88
C TYR A 283 13.68 -7.92 -13.47
N GLU A 284 14.78 -8.50 -12.96
CA GLU A 284 16.13 -8.30 -13.51
C GLU A 284 16.24 -8.70 -14.98
N LYS A 285 15.53 -9.76 -15.41
CA LYS A 285 15.53 -10.21 -16.80
C LYS A 285 14.58 -9.42 -17.70
N ALA A 286 13.46 -8.92 -17.14
CA ALA A 286 12.40 -8.30 -17.91
C ALA A 286 12.53 -6.78 -18.03
N LEU A 287 13.20 -6.11 -17.10
CA LEU A 287 13.17 -4.67 -16.95
C LEU A 287 14.56 -4.04 -17.10
N PRO A 288 14.62 -2.78 -17.58
CA PRO A 288 15.86 -2.01 -17.58
C PRO A 288 16.40 -1.81 -16.15
N PRO A 289 17.73 -1.68 -15.96
CA PRO A 289 18.36 -1.58 -14.63
C PRO A 289 17.87 -0.43 -13.72
N ASN A 290 17.26 0.61 -14.30
CA ASN A 290 16.73 1.76 -13.55
C ASN A 290 15.18 1.76 -13.51
N HIS A 291 14.52 0.63 -13.75
CA HIS A 291 13.06 0.59 -13.72
C HIS A 291 12.52 0.63 -12.28
N PRO A 292 11.50 1.46 -11.96
CA PRO A 292 10.96 1.60 -10.61
C PRO A 292 10.50 0.27 -9.95
N ASN A 293 9.96 -0.67 -10.73
CA ASN A 293 9.55 -1.98 -10.18
C ASN A 293 10.74 -2.80 -9.66
N LEU A 294 11.94 -2.62 -10.23
CA LEU A 294 13.14 -3.25 -9.71
C LEU A 294 13.54 -2.65 -8.36
N ALA A 295 13.38 -1.33 -8.20
CA ALA A 295 13.57 -0.67 -6.91
C ALA A 295 12.57 -1.16 -5.87
N THR A 296 11.27 -1.27 -6.24
CA THR A 296 10.25 -1.83 -5.35
C THR A 296 10.59 -3.26 -4.89
N SER A 297 11.16 -4.08 -5.77
CA SER A 297 11.62 -5.43 -5.40
C SER A 297 12.75 -5.40 -4.37
N TYR A 298 13.72 -4.48 -4.50
CA TYR A 298 14.76 -4.28 -3.47
C TYR A 298 14.18 -3.75 -2.15
N ASP A 299 13.24 -2.80 -2.18
CA ASP A 299 12.54 -2.29 -0.97
C ASP A 299 11.90 -3.44 -0.19
N ASN A 300 11.23 -4.34 -0.89
CA ASN A 300 10.53 -5.46 -0.25
C ASN A 300 11.49 -6.47 0.38
N ILE A 301 12.61 -6.78 -0.27
CA ILE A 301 13.68 -7.61 0.30
C ILE A 301 14.26 -6.91 1.55
N GLY A 302 14.52 -5.60 1.47
CA GLY A 302 14.99 -4.79 2.59
C GLY A 302 14.04 -4.84 3.78
N GLN A 303 12.72 -4.80 3.54
CA GLN A 303 11.72 -4.91 4.59
C GLN A 303 11.77 -6.25 5.33
N VAL A 304 11.95 -7.37 4.62
CA VAL A 304 12.07 -8.67 5.28
C VAL A 304 13.32 -8.72 6.16
N TYR A 305 14.47 -8.24 5.67
CA TYR A 305 15.69 -8.18 6.48
C TYR A 305 15.54 -7.26 7.71
N ASN A 306 14.80 -6.13 7.57
CA ASN A 306 14.49 -5.27 8.71
C ASN A 306 13.62 -6.01 9.75
N ASN A 307 12.62 -6.76 9.32
CA ASN A 307 11.75 -7.57 10.20
C ASN A 307 12.53 -8.73 10.87
N MET A 308 13.54 -9.25 10.20
CA MET A 308 14.48 -10.24 10.76
C MET A 308 15.49 -9.61 11.74
N GLY A 309 15.60 -8.27 11.81
CA GLY A 309 16.61 -7.57 12.60
C GLY A 309 18.01 -7.55 11.96
N ASP A 310 18.16 -7.96 10.70
CA ASP A 310 19.40 -7.81 9.93
C ASP A 310 19.45 -6.42 9.28
N TYR A 311 19.64 -5.42 10.12
CA TYR A 311 19.59 -4.01 9.70
C TYR A 311 20.66 -3.65 8.67
N SER A 312 21.81 -4.32 8.69
CA SER A 312 22.89 -4.08 7.72
C SER A 312 22.45 -4.43 6.30
N LYS A 313 21.85 -5.64 6.12
CA LYS A 313 21.32 -6.03 4.82
C LYS A 313 20.10 -5.21 4.43
N ALA A 314 19.22 -4.88 5.38
CA ALA A 314 18.09 -4.01 5.11
C ALA A 314 18.53 -2.68 4.49
N LEU A 315 19.54 -2.00 5.08
CA LEU A 315 20.09 -0.77 4.54
C LEU A 315 20.72 -0.97 3.16
N GLU A 316 21.45 -2.07 2.93
CA GLU A 316 22.04 -2.37 1.62
C GLU A 316 20.98 -2.42 0.52
N PHE A 317 19.87 -3.12 0.77
CA PHE A 317 18.79 -3.27 -0.20
C PHE A 317 17.99 -1.98 -0.39
N TYR A 318 17.69 -1.26 0.68
CA TYR A 318 17.02 0.03 0.59
C TYR A 318 17.87 1.09 -0.13
N ASP A 319 19.18 1.10 0.04
CA ASP A 319 20.09 1.98 -0.70
C ASP A 319 20.11 1.65 -2.21
N LYS A 320 20.04 0.36 -2.58
CA LYS A 320 19.90 -0.04 -3.99
C LYS A 320 18.58 0.48 -4.59
N ALA A 321 17.48 0.32 -3.88
CA ALA A 321 16.18 0.84 -4.29
C ALA A 321 16.20 2.36 -4.45
N HIS A 322 16.71 3.07 -3.44
CA HIS A 322 16.79 4.53 -3.42
C HIS A 322 17.57 5.09 -4.61
N LYS A 323 18.74 4.53 -4.92
CA LYS A 323 19.56 4.92 -6.08
C LYS A 323 18.84 4.76 -7.42
N ILE A 324 18.00 3.74 -7.55
CA ILE A 324 17.18 3.56 -8.76
C ILE A 324 16.10 4.65 -8.82
N TYR A 325 15.38 4.89 -7.70
CA TYR A 325 14.35 5.94 -7.67
C TYR A 325 14.92 7.33 -7.94
N GLU A 326 16.09 7.70 -7.38
CA GLU A 326 16.74 8.97 -7.65
C GLU A 326 17.07 9.19 -9.14
N LYS A 327 17.41 8.11 -9.85
CA LYS A 327 17.72 8.18 -11.29
C LYS A 327 16.47 8.17 -12.17
N ALA A 328 15.42 7.49 -11.75
CA ALA A 328 14.25 7.22 -12.58
C ALA A 328 13.11 8.23 -12.38
N LEU A 329 13.04 8.89 -11.23
CA LEU A 329 11.87 9.66 -10.82
C LEU A 329 12.18 11.14 -10.58
N PRO A 330 11.20 12.03 -10.76
CA PRO A 330 11.33 13.44 -10.39
C PRO A 330 11.60 13.63 -8.89
N PRO A 331 12.31 14.69 -8.46
CA PRO A 331 12.73 14.91 -7.07
C PRO A 331 11.59 14.96 -6.02
N ASN A 332 10.36 15.24 -6.47
CA ASN A 332 9.18 15.30 -5.58
C ASN A 332 8.27 14.06 -5.72
N HIS A 333 8.76 12.98 -6.30
CA HIS A 333 7.94 11.78 -6.48
C HIS A 333 7.75 11.03 -5.15
N SER A 334 6.53 10.56 -4.87
CA SER A 334 6.16 9.89 -3.61
C SER A 334 7.02 8.66 -3.29
N HIS A 335 7.50 7.92 -4.27
CA HIS A 335 8.38 6.76 -4.07
C HIS A 335 9.73 7.14 -3.46
N LEU A 336 10.27 8.35 -3.74
CA LEU A 336 11.46 8.84 -3.05
C LEU A 336 11.19 9.09 -1.55
N ALA A 337 10.02 9.63 -1.22
CA ALA A 337 9.63 9.80 0.18
C ALA A 337 9.45 8.44 0.89
N ILE A 338 8.83 7.45 0.22
CA ILE A 338 8.70 6.08 0.75
C ILE A 338 10.09 5.49 1.02
N SER A 339 11.03 5.63 0.08
CA SER A 339 12.38 5.11 0.24
C SER A 339 13.12 5.77 1.42
N TYR A 340 13.03 7.10 1.60
CA TYR A 340 13.55 7.77 2.79
C TYR A 340 12.90 7.25 4.08
N ASN A 341 11.59 7.03 4.10
CA ASN A 341 10.88 6.47 5.26
C ASN A 341 11.36 5.06 5.61
N ASN A 342 11.59 4.21 4.61
CA ASN A 342 12.09 2.84 4.82
C ASN A 342 13.50 2.84 5.43
N ILE A 343 14.40 3.65 4.91
CA ILE A 343 15.76 3.81 5.47
C ILE A 343 15.69 4.39 6.88
N ALA A 344 14.85 5.40 7.11
CA ALA A 344 14.65 6.01 8.42
C ALA A 344 14.16 5.01 9.47
N LEU A 345 13.22 4.12 9.09
CA LEU A 345 12.72 3.07 9.97
C LEU A 345 13.84 2.13 10.43
N VAL A 346 14.78 1.79 9.56
CA VAL A 346 15.93 0.95 9.96
C VAL A 346 16.80 1.68 10.97
N TYR A 347 17.14 2.95 10.74
CA TYR A 347 17.91 3.73 11.72
C TYR A 347 17.18 3.88 13.05
N ASN A 348 15.84 4.06 13.01
CA ASN A 348 15.01 4.07 14.21
C ASN A 348 15.09 2.74 14.98
N ASN A 349 15.04 1.60 14.28
CA ASN A 349 15.17 0.27 14.89
C ASN A 349 16.59 -0.03 15.42
N MET A 350 17.61 0.61 14.84
CA MET A 350 19.00 0.56 15.32
C MET A 350 19.24 1.48 16.54
N GLY A 351 18.31 2.37 16.87
CA GLY A 351 18.45 3.36 17.95
C GLY A 351 19.11 4.68 17.52
N ASP A 352 19.44 4.87 16.25
CA ASP A 352 19.91 6.15 15.71
C ASP A 352 18.74 7.06 15.34
N TYR A 353 18.04 7.53 16.37
CA TYR A 353 16.82 8.31 16.23
C TYR A 353 17.05 9.67 15.55
N SER A 354 18.22 10.26 15.73
CA SER A 354 18.57 11.55 15.11
C SER A 354 18.64 11.43 13.60
N LYS A 355 19.27 10.38 13.10
CA LYS A 355 19.36 10.12 11.66
C LYS A 355 18.01 9.68 11.08
N ALA A 356 17.24 8.90 11.84
CA ALA A 356 15.87 8.55 11.48
C ALA A 356 15.00 9.81 11.30
N LEU A 357 15.05 10.74 12.25
CA LEU A 357 14.30 12.00 12.21
C LEU A 357 14.66 12.84 10.98
N GLU A 358 15.96 13.01 10.69
CA GLU A 358 16.42 13.74 9.49
C GLU A 358 15.81 13.17 8.20
N LEU A 359 15.78 11.85 8.08
CA LEU A 359 15.25 11.17 6.89
C LEU A 359 13.72 11.23 6.82
N TYR A 360 13.03 11.10 7.95
CA TYR A 360 11.57 11.29 8.01
C TYR A 360 11.17 12.72 7.63
N GLU A 361 11.92 13.74 8.05
CA GLU A 361 11.69 15.13 7.65
C GLU A 361 11.93 15.36 6.15
N LYS A 362 12.94 14.69 5.56
CA LYS A 362 13.15 14.73 4.09
C LYS A 362 11.96 14.12 3.36
N ALA A 363 11.47 12.97 3.79
CA ALA A 363 10.28 12.32 3.23
C ALA A 363 9.04 13.24 3.35
N HIS A 364 8.85 13.84 4.53
CA HIS A 364 7.74 14.75 4.79
C HIS A 364 7.73 15.95 3.84
N LYS A 365 8.88 16.62 3.64
CA LYS A 365 9.02 17.75 2.71
C LYS A 365 8.66 17.38 1.27
N ILE A 366 8.92 16.15 0.85
CA ILE A 366 8.51 15.66 -0.48
C ILE A 366 6.98 15.54 -0.52
N TYR A 367 6.37 14.91 0.49
CA TYR A 367 4.92 14.77 0.56
C TYR A 367 4.18 16.11 0.64
N GLU A 368 4.66 17.09 1.42
CA GLU A 368 4.07 18.43 1.50
C GLU A 368 4.02 19.13 0.14
N LYS A 369 5.03 18.91 -0.72
CA LYS A 369 5.08 19.50 -2.07
C LYS A 369 4.23 18.75 -3.09
N ALA A 370 4.07 17.45 -2.91
CA ALA A 370 3.45 16.57 -3.90
C ALA A 370 1.95 16.31 -3.65
N LEU A 371 1.48 16.45 -2.42
CA LEU A 371 0.19 15.94 -2.00
C LEU A 371 -0.71 17.04 -1.40
N PRO A 372 -2.05 16.87 -1.48
CA PRO A 372 -2.99 17.78 -0.80
C PRO A 372 -2.81 17.75 0.72
N PRO A 373 -3.15 18.85 1.44
CA PRO A 373 -2.89 18.97 2.89
C PRO A 373 -3.49 17.90 3.79
N ASN A 374 -4.53 17.22 3.35
CA ASN A 374 -5.20 16.16 4.13
C ASN A 374 -4.93 14.75 3.53
N HIS A 375 -3.86 14.58 2.75
CA HIS A 375 -3.57 13.27 2.17
C HIS A 375 -3.12 12.26 3.24
N PRO A 376 -3.58 10.98 3.21
CA PRO A 376 -3.21 9.98 4.22
C PRO A 376 -1.71 9.75 4.39
N LEU A 377 -0.90 9.89 3.34
CA LEU A 377 0.56 9.78 3.43
C LEU A 377 1.20 10.91 4.26
N LEU A 378 0.57 12.10 4.33
CA LEU A 378 1.01 13.16 5.25
C LEU A 378 0.74 12.77 6.71
N ALA A 379 -0.41 12.15 6.99
CA ALA A 379 -0.71 11.62 8.32
C ALA A 379 0.34 10.56 8.73
N THR A 380 0.64 9.61 7.83
CA THR A 380 1.70 8.61 8.05
C THR A 380 3.06 9.27 8.31
N SER A 381 3.39 10.30 7.55
CA SER A 381 4.67 11.01 7.71
C SER A 381 4.77 11.73 9.06
N TYR A 382 3.71 12.41 9.51
CA TYR A 382 3.65 12.99 10.86
C TYR A 382 3.76 11.89 11.94
N SER A 383 3.10 10.75 11.75
CA SER A 383 3.21 9.62 12.69
C SER A 383 4.64 9.11 12.81
N ASN A 384 5.38 9.01 11.70
CA ASN A 384 6.79 8.56 11.69
C ASN A 384 7.72 9.56 12.41
N ILE A 385 7.51 10.86 12.18
CA ILE A 385 8.24 11.91 12.92
C ILE A 385 7.91 11.82 14.42
N GLY A 386 6.63 11.65 14.76
CA GLY A 386 6.18 11.44 16.13
C GLY A 386 6.85 10.25 16.79
N LEU A 387 6.97 9.12 16.07
CA LEU A 387 7.67 7.91 16.55
C LEU A 387 9.16 8.16 16.85
N ALA A 388 9.84 8.93 16.00
CA ALA A 388 11.24 9.27 16.26
C ALA A 388 11.38 10.10 17.54
N TYR A 389 10.56 11.13 17.75
CA TYR A 389 10.55 11.91 18.99
C TYR A 389 10.16 11.08 20.23
N ASP A 390 9.18 10.17 20.09
CA ASP A 390 8.78 9.26 21.16
C ASP A 390 9.92 8.33 21.60
N ASN A 391 10.70 7.83 20.64
CA ASN A 391 11.89 7.00 20.91
C ASN A 391 13.09 7.83 21.45
N MET A 392 13.16 9.12 21.12
CA MET A 392 14.13 10.05 21.73
C MET A 392 13.76 10.45 23.17
N GLY A 393 12.52 10.14 23.63
CA GLY A 393 11.99 10.54 24.93
C GLY A 393 11.35 11.94 24.96
N ASP A 394 11.25 12.63 23.82
CA ASP A 394 10.54 13.92 23.70
C ASP A 394 9.05 13.66 23.44
N TYR A 395 8.38 13.15 24.47
CA TYR A 395 6.96 12.77 24.38
C TYR A 395 6.04 13.95 24.07
N SER A 396 6.42 15.16 24.46
CA SER A 396 5.63 16.37 24.17
C SER A 396 5.57 16.63 22.67
N LYS A 397 6.71 16.58 21.97
CA LYS A 397 6.72 16.68 20.51
C LYS A 397 6.07 15.49 19.84
N ALA A 398 6.28 14.27 20.35
CA ALA A 398 5.61 13.09 19.83
C ALA A 398 4.09 13.26 19.83
N LEU A 399 3.50 13.72 20.94
CA LEU A 399 2.06 14.01 21.06
C LEU A 399 1.59 15.11 20.10
N GLU A 400 2.41 16.14 19.86
CA GLU A 400 2.08 17.18 18.86
C GLU A 400 1.93 16.56 17.46
N PHE A 401 2.91 15.78 17.02
CA PHE A 401 2.89 15.15 15.70
C PHE A 401 1.81 14.06 15.57
N TYR A 402 1.60 13.25 16.59
CA TYR A 402 0.48 12.29 16.62
C TYR A 402 -0.88 12.99 16.60
N GLY A 403 -0.99 14.17 17.23
CA GLY A 403 -2.17 15.03 17.17
C GLY A 403 -2.48 15.49 15.74
N ARG A 404 -1.46 15.92 14.99
CA ARG A 404 -1.59 16.28 13.55
C ARG A 404 -2.02 15.07 12.70
N THR A 405 -1.45 13.89 12.95
CA THR A 405 -1.89 12.64 12.32
C THR A 405 -3.38 12.41 12.56
N LEU A 406 -3.80 12.44 13.82
CA LEU A 406 -5.20 12.20 14.20
C LEU A 406 -6.16 13.24 13.60
N GLU A 407 -5.73 14.48 13.45
CA GLU A 407 -6.54 15.54 12.83
C GLU A 407 -6.82 15.25 11.35
N ILE A 408 -5.80 14.83 10.59
CA ILE A 408 -5.94 14.42 9.18
C ILE A 408 -6.84 13.19 9.09
N ASP A 409 -6.57 12.16 9.89
CA ASP A 409 -7.32 10.92 9.87
C ASP A 409 -8.81 11.14 10.17
N LYS A 410 -9.14 11.99 11.14
CA LYS A 410 -10.55 12.35 11.45
C LYS A 410 -11.25 13.09 10.32
N LYS A 411 -10.52 13.84 9.49
CA LYS A 411 -11.10 14.58 8.36
C LYS A 411 -11.34 13.70 7.15
N THR A 412 -10.52 12.66 6.98
CA THR A 412 -10.45 11.88 5.72
C THR A 412 -11.02 10.48 5.84
N LEU A 413 -10.99 9.90 7.04
CA LEU A 413 -11.35 8.50 7.25
C LEU A 413 -12.72 8.34 7.91
N PRO A 414 -13.42 7.22 7.62
CA PRO A 414 -14.63 6.87 8.36
C PRO A 414 -14.34 6.63 9.86
N PRO A 415 -15.33 6.84 10.75
CA PRO A 415 -15.12 6.74 12.20
C PRO A 415 -14.60 5.38 12.72
N ASN A 416 -14.77 4.32 11.94
CA ASN A 416 -14.33 2.96 12.31
C ASN A 416 -13.08 2.51 11.52
N HIS A 417 -12.38 3.41 10.85
CA HIS A 417 -11.21 3.05 10.04
C HIS A 417 -10.03 2.63 10.92
N PRO A 418 -9.32 1.53 10.59
CA PRO A 418 -8.18 1.02 11.39
C PRO A 418 -7.06 2.04 11.62
N ALA A 419 -6.79 2.94 10.68
CA ALA A 419 -5.77 3.99 10.85
C ALA A 419 -6.09 4.95 12.01
N LEU A 420 -7.38 5.31 12.23
CA LEU A 420 -7.79 6.09 13.40
C LEU A 420 -7.45 5.36 14.71
N ALA A 421 -7.66 4.05 14.74
CA ALA A 421 -7.28 3.25 15.90
C ALA A 421 -5.77 3.27 16.13
N THR A 422 -4.97 3.23 15.07
CA THR A 422 -3.51 3.34 15.16
C THR A 422 -3.08 4.71 15.69
N SER A 423 -3.69 5.80 15.24
CA SER A 423 -3.40 7.16 15.74
C SER A 423 -3.73 7.30 17.22
N TYR A 424 -4.87 6.77 17.69
CA TYR A 424 -5.18 6.72 19.12
C TYR A 424 -4.21 5.85 19.90
N ASN A 425 -3.80 4.70 19.35
CA ASN A 425 -2.84 3.80 19.97
C ASN A 425 -1.48 4.49 20.19
N ASN A 426 -0.97 5.24 19.22
CA ASN A 426 0.31 5.92 19.33
C ASN A 426 0.27 7.03 20.40
N ILE A 427 -0.82 7.77 20.48
CA ILE A 427 -1.04 8.76 21.54
C ILE A 427 -1.07 8.07 22.92
N GLY A 428 -1.80 6.94 23.05
CA GLY A 428 -1.84 6.15 24.26
C GLY A 428 -0.46 5.64 24.69
N ALA A 429 0.36 5.22 23.73
CA ALA A 429 1.74 4.77 23.99
C ALA A 429 2.63 5.90 24.54
N ALA A 430 2.53 7.11 23.99
CA ALA A 430 3.27 8.26 24.48
C ALA A 430 2.84 8.64 25.91
N TYR A 431 1.53 8.69 26.21
CA TYR A 431 1.03 8.92 27.58
C TYR A 431 1.50 7.84 28.56
N LYS A 432 1.50 6.55 28.16
CA LYS A 432 2.01 5.47 28.98
C LYS A 432 3.47 5.69 29.36
N LYS A 433 4.34 6.05 28.39
CA LYS A 433 5.75 6.35 28.63
C LYS A 433 5.98 7.57 29.52
N MET A 434 5.05 8.53 29.53
CA MET A 434 5.04 9.67 30.47
C MET A 434 4.58 9.28 31.89
N GLY A 435 4.08 8.06 32.09
CA GLY A 435 3.46 7.64 33.35
C GLY A 435 2.03 8.09 33.54
N ASN A 436 1.41 8.72 32.55
CA ASN A 436 0.02 9.17 32.55
C ASN A 436 -0.90 8.02 32.18
N TYR A 437 -1.07 7.08 33.09
CA TYR A 437 -1.72 5.79 32.82
C TYR A 437 -3.23 5.92 32.55
N SER A 438 -3.91 6.88 33.17
CA SER A 438 -5.34 7.14 32.97
C SER A 438 -5.62 7.59 31.54
N GLU A 439 -4.86 8.55 31.03
CA GLU A 439 -4.94 9.04 29.67
C GLU A 439 -4.54 7.95 28.66
N ALA A 440 -3.50 7.16 28.98
CA ALA A 440 -3.07 6.05 28.16
C ALA A 440 -4.20 5.02 27.97
N LEU A 441 -4.91 4.63 29.06
CA LEU A 441 -6.06 3.74 29.00
C LEU A 441 -7.20 4.34 28.16
N GLU A 442 -7.55 5.61 28.37
CA GLU A 442 -8.60 6.27 27.58
C GLU A 442 -8.33 6.17 26.07
N PHE A 443 -7.09 6.46 25.64
CA PHE A 443 -6.72 6.42 24.23
C PHE A 443 -6.63 4.99 23.69
N TYR A 444 -6.12 4.04 24.44
CA TYR A 444 -6.13 2.63 24.06
C TYR A 444 -7.53 2.03 23.97
N GLU A 445 -8.45 2.40 24.84
CA GLU A 445 -9.85 1.98 24.79
C GLU A 445 -10.59 2.58 23.58
N LYS A 446 -10.30 3.84 23.20
CA LYS A 446 -10.79 4.42 21.94
C LYS A 446 -10.28 3.63 20.73
N SER A 447 -9.00 3.26 20.72
CA SER A 447 -8.40 2.42 19.69
C SER A 447 -9.07 1.05 19.61
N LEU A 448 -9.22 0.37 20.76
CA LEU A 448 -9.87 -0.94 20.86
C LEU A 448 -11.31 -0.90 20.34
N LYS A 449 -12.11 0.07 20.77
CA LYS A 449 -13.51 0.22 20.35
C LYS A 449 -13.67 0.40 18.83
N ILE A 450 -12.74 1.10 18.18
CA ILE A 450 -12.74 1.24 16.72
C ILE A 450 -12.41 -0.10 16.08
N ARG A 451 -11.38 -0.81 16.57
CA ARG A 451 -10.97 -2.11 16.05
C ARG A 451 -12.04 -3.18 16.22
N GLU A 452 -12.73 -3.23 17.38
CA GLU A 452 -13.84 -4.15 17.62
C GLU A 452 -15.03 -3.96 16.67
N LYS A 453 -15.24 -2.73 16.19
CA LYS A 453 -16.31 -2.43 15.22
C LYS A 453 -15.91 -2.68 13.78
N GLY A 454 -14.63 -2.48 13.44
CA GLY A 454 -14.14 -2.51 12.07
C GLY A 454 -13.45 -3.81 11.67
N LEU A 455 -13.02 -4.64 12.64
CA LEU A 455 -12.23 -5.84 12.39
C LEU A 455 -12.96 -7.12 12.82
N PRO A 456 -12.64 -8.25 12.18
CA PRO A 456 -13.11 -9.56 12.65
C PRO A 456 -12.63 -9.85 14.08
N PRO A 457 -13.40 -10.63 14.88
CA PRO A 457 -13.08 -10.89 16.30
C PRO A 457 -11.70 -11.49 16.56
N ASN A 458 -11.14 -12.16 15.57
CA ASN A 458 -9.82 -12.82 15.67
C ASN A 458 -8.70 -12.01 14.97
N HIS A 459 -8.90 -10.73 14.69
CA HIS A 459 -7.86 -9.94 14.02
C HIS A 459 -6.68 -9.66 14.97
N THR A 460 -5.44 -9.78 14.47
CA THR A 460 -4.20 -9.59 15.25
C THR A 460 -4.07 -8.20 15.87
N ASP A 461 -4.69 -7.18 15.27
CA ASP A 461 -4.70 -5.82 15.82
C ASP A 461 -5.54 -5.72 17.10
N LEU A 462 -6.59 -6.52 17.26
CA LEU A 462 -7.33 -6.64 18.52
C LEU A 462 -6.43 -7.20 19.61
N ALA A 463 -5.68 -8.27 19.29
CA ALA A 463 -4.69 -8.84 20.21
C ALA A 463 -3.64 -7.80 20.62
N SER A 464 -3.19 -6.95 19.69
CA SER A 464 -2.25 -5.87 19.98
C SER A 464 -2.86 -4.81 20.90
N SER A 465 -4.13 -4.45 20.72
CA SER A 465 -4.85 -3.54 21.63
C SER A 465 -4.95 -4.10 23.05
N TYR A 466 -5.35 -5.38 23.19
CA TYR A 466 -5.42 -6.03 24.50
C TYR A 466 -4.03 -6.09 25.16
N ASN A 467 -2.99 -6.41 24.39
CA ASN A 467 -1.61 -6.43 24.92
C ASN A 467 -1.19 -5.05 25.45
N ASN A 468 -1.52 -3.96 24.76
CA ASN A 468 -1.15 -2.60 25.17
C ASN A 468 -1.92 -2.17 26.44
N ILE A 469 -3.20 -2.49 26.54
CA ILE A 469 -3.99 -2.24 27.75
C ILE A 469 -3.44 -3.05 28.93
N GLY A 470 -3.12 -4.34 28.71
CA GLY A 470 -2.49 -5.20 29.71
C GLY A 470 -1.18 -4.60 30.22
N ALA A 471 -0.36 -4.02 29.33
CA ALA A 471 0.89 -3.39 29.71
C ALA A 471 0.68 -2.15 30.60
N VAL A 472 -0.37 -1.37 30.38
CA VAL A 472 -0.70 -0.23 31.29
C VAL A 472 -1.11 -0.73 32.66
N TYR A 473 -2.01 -1.75 32.74
CA TYR A 473 -2.41 -2.33 34.03
C TYR A 473 -1.22 -2.93 34.79
N LYS A 474 -0.26 -3.56 34.08
CA LYS A 474 0.98 -4.04 34.67
C LYS A 474 1.79 -2.90 35.31
N ASP A 475 1.99 -1.80 34.56
CA ASP A 475 2.74 -0.64 35.03
C ASP A 475 2.03 0.08 36.21
N MET A 476 0.71 -0.01 36.30
CA MET A 476 -0.09 0.42 37.46
C MET A 476 -0.03 -0.53 38.65
N GLY A 477 0.64 -1.68 38.55
CA GLY A 477 0.68 -2.72 39.58
C GLY A 477 -0.56 -3.61 39.67
N ASN A 478 -1.52 -3.46 38.75
CA ASN A 478 -2.72 -4.30 38.70
C ASN A 478 -2.46 -5.56 37.86
N TYR A 479 -1.66 -6.46 38.40
CA TYR A 479 -1.17 -7.64 37.68
C TYR A 479 -2.28 -8.59 37.25
N LEU A 480 -3.35 -8.74 38.06
CA LEU A 480 -4.47 -9.64 37.72
C LEU A 480 -5.19 -9.16 36.45
N LYS A 481 -5.50 -7.86 36.36
CA LYS A 481 -6.08 -7.29 35.14
C LYS A 481 -5.11 -7.35 33.97
N ALA A 482 -3.83 -7.12 34.20
CA ALA A 482 -2.82 -7.25 33.16
C ALA A 482 -2.82 -8.66 32.54
N LEU A 483 -2.85 -9.71 33.37
CA LEU A 483 -2.91 -11.10 32.91
C LEU A 483 -4.20 -11.37 32.10
N GLU A 484 -5.38 -10.90 32.57
CA GLU A 484 -6.64 -11.05 31.84
C GLU A 484 -6.53 -10.50 30.40
N PHE A 485 -5.97 -9.32 30.22
CA PHE A 485 -5.80 -8.70 28.91
C PHE A 485 -4.72 -9.39 28.05
N TYR A 486 -3.61 -9.83 28.64
CA TYR A 486 -2.60 -10.58 27.93
C TYR A 486 -3.11 -11.96 27.47
N GLU A 487 -3.92 -12.64 28.27
CA GLU A 487 -4.55 -13.92 27.91
C GLU A 487 -5.51 -13.75 26.72
N LYS A 488 -6.34 -12.69 26.70
CA LYS A 488 -7.16 -12.35 25.51
C LYS A 488 -6.30 -12.14 24.26
N SER A 489 -5.16 -11.48 24.41
CA SER A 489 -4.22 -11.27 23.30
C SER A 489 -3.64 -12.60 22.81
N VAL A 490 -3.23 -13.48 23.71
CA VAL A 490 -2.70 -14.81 23.37
C VAL A 490 -3.76 -15.65 22.66
N GLU A 491 -4.98 -15.72 23.20
CA GLU A 491 -6.07 -16.50 22.64
C GLU A 491 -6.33 -16.16 21.16
N ILE A 492 -6.34 -14.87 20.82
CA ILE A 492 -6.50 -14.44 19.43
C ILE A 492 -5.29 -14.87 18.59
N ARG A 493 -4.08 -14.60 19.06
CA ARG A 493 -2.85 -14.92 18.32
C ARG A 493 -2.68 -16.41 18.06
N GLU A 494 -3.00 -17.26 19.03
CA GLU A 494 -2.94 -18.72 18.89
C GLU A 494 -3.93 -19.27 17.85
N LYS A 495 -5.06 -18.59 17.65
CA LYS A 495 -6.08 -18.99 16.66
C LYS A 495 -5.68 -18.68 15.23
N VAL A 496 -4.94 -17.59 15.01
CA VAL A 496 -4.71 -17.06 13.65
C VAL A 496 -3.25 -17.08 13.19
N LEU A 497 -2.30 -17.13 14.12
CA LEU A 497 -0.88 -17.12 13.79
C LEU A 497 -0.27 -18.52 13.87
N PRO A 498 0.77 -18.81 13.08
CA PRO A 498 1.58 -20.00 13.25
C PRO A 498 2.13 -20.09 14.67
N ARG A 499 2.28 -21.32 15.20
CA ARG A 499 2.76 -21.56 16.57
C ARG A 499 4.14 -20.96 16.87
N ASN A 500 4.95 -20.75 15.85
CA ASN A 500 6.29 -20.15 15.94
C ASN A 500 6.30 -18.65 15.60
N HIS A 501 5.14 -17.97 15.56
CA HIS A 501 5.10 -16.55 15.20
C HIS A 501 5.71 -15.67 16.29
N PRO A 502 6.62 -14.70 15.99
CA PRO A 502 7.30 -13.87 16.98
C PRO A 502 6.37 -13.08 17.92
N SER A 503 5.17 -12.69 17.45
CA SER A 503 4.20 -11.98 18.29
C SER A 503 3.66 -12.84 19.45
N LEU A 504 3.61 -14.18 19.31
CA LEU A 504 3.29 -15.08 20.42
C LEU A 504 4.38 -15.06 21.48
N ALA A 505 5.66 -15.07 21.06
CA ALA A 505 6.78 -14.95 21.97
C ALA A 505 6.71 -13.65 22.79
N THR A 506 6.34 -12.53 22.15
CA THR A 506 6.14 -11.25 22.86
C THR A 506 5.03 -11.35 23.91
N SER A 507 3.89 -11.99 23.59
CA SER A 507 2.80 -12.16 24.55
C SER A 507 3.21 -13.02 25.75
N TYR A 508 3.86 -14.17 25.50
CA TYR A 508 4.32 -15.05 26.58
C TYR A 508 5.40 -14.38 27.44
N ASN A 509 6.30 -13.57 26.82
CA ASN A 509 7.28 -12.79 27.57
C ASN A 509 6.59 -11.78 28.52
N ASN A 510 5.54 -11.11 28.07
CA ASN A 510 4.78 -10.16 28.90
C ASN A 510 4.06 -10.86 30.07
N ILE A 511 3.43 -12.00 29.81
CA ILE A 511 2.82 -12.84 30.87
C ILE A 511 3.89 -13.31 31.87
N GLY A 512 5.02 -13.83 31.37
CA GLY A 512 6.12 -14.29 32.20
C GLY A 512 6.67 -13.22 33.12
N MET A 513 6.91 -12.01 32.59
CA MET A 513 7.37 -10.89 33.39
C MET A 513 6.32 -10.40 34.40
N THR A 514 5.02 -10.49 34.07
CA THR A 514 3.95 -10.16 35.02
C THR A 514 3.92 -11.16 36.17
N HIS A 515 4.07 -12.46 35.93
CA HIS A 515 4.24 -13.46 37.00
C HIS A 515 5.50 -13.22 37.84
N CYS A 516 6.60 -12.78 37.23
CA CYS A 516 7.81 -12.37 37.96
C CYS A 516 7.52 -11.22 38.94
N ASP A 517 6.77 -10.21 38.51
CA ASP A 517 6.40 -9.07 39.35
C ASP A 517 5.40 -9.47 40.47
N MET A 518 4.67 -10.58 40.29
CA MET A 518 3.84 -11.21 41.32
C MET A 518 4.62 -12.19 42.23
N ASN A 519 5.94 -12.33 42.03
CA ASN A 519 6.83 -13.29 42.70
C ASN A 519 6.49 -14.79 42.44
N ASP A 520 5.72 -15.08 41.37
CA ASP A 520 5.49 -16.46 40.88
C ASP A 520 6.57 -16.83 39.85
N TYR A 521 7.78 -17.03 40.36
CA TYR A 521 8.95 -17.25 39.52
C TYR A 521 8.91 -18.53 38.69
N THR A 522 8.20 -19.56 39.21
CA THR A 522 8.04 -20.84 38.49
C THR A 522 7.22 -20.65 37.21
N LYS A 523 6.08 -19.97 37.28
CA LYS A 523 5.30 -19.66 36.08
C LYS A 523 6.00 -18.66 35.20
N ALA A 524 6.67 -17.64 35.77
CA ALA A 524 7.45 -16.69 35.02
C ALA A 524 8.47 -17.40 34.13
N LEU A 525 9.24 -18.34 34.67
CA LEU A 525 10.24 -19.08 33.93
C LEU A 525 9.63 -19.94 32.82
N SER A 526 8.52 -20.63 33.09
CA SER A 526 7.82 -21.45 32.10
C SER A 526 7.39 -20.64 30.88
N PHE A 527 6.75 -19.48 31.07
CA PHE A 527 6.32 -18.63 29.97
C PHE A 527 7.49 -18.01 29.20
N LEU A 528 8.55 -17.59 29.87
CA LEU A 528 9.74 -17.04 29.23
C LEU A 528 10.51 -18.11 28.43
N GLU A 529 10.55 -19.36 28.87
CA GLU A 529 11.13 -20.46 28.12
C GLU A 529 10.32 -20.80 26.87
N MET A 530 8.96 -20.78 26.95
CA MET A 530 8.09 -20.87 25.78
C MET A 530 8.38 -19.74 24.77
N ALA A 531 8.48 -18.51 25.25
CA ALA A 531 8.82 -17.36 24.40
C ALA A 531 10.17 -17.55 23.70
N LEU A 532 11.18 -18.01 24.44
CA LEU A 532 12.53 -18.23 23.88
C LEU A 532 12.56 -19.37 22.85
N ALA A 533 11.76 -20.44 23.07
CA ALA A 533 11.64 -21.53 22.11
C ALA A 533 11.08 -21.04 20.78
N ILE A 534 10.00 -20.28 20.80
CA ILE A 534 9.41 -19.66 19.62
C ILE A 534 10.42 -18.75 18.89
N CYS A 535 11.10 -17.87 19.65
CA CYS A 535 12.08 -16.97 19.06
C CYS A 535 13.22 -17.71 18.35
N ARG A 536 13.71 -18.83 18.92
CA ARG A 536 14.81 -19.61 18.33
C ARG A 536 14.39 -20.34 17.04
N GLU A 537 13.14 -20.69 16.93
CA GLU A 537 12.61 -21.38 15.75
C GLU A 537 12.40 -20.41 14.58
N SER A 538 11.97 -19.17 14.84
CA SER A 538 11.51 -18.25 13.81
C SER A 538 12.45 -17.08 13.51
N LEU A 539 13.38 -16.76 14.39
CA LEU A 539 14.20 -15.56 14.28
C LEU A 539 15.70 -15.88 14.24
N PRO A 540 16.51 -15.08 13.55
CA PRO A 540 17.96 -15.17 13.60
C PRO A 540 18.49 -15.03 15.03
N SER A 541 19.58 -15.72 15.36
CA SER A 541 20.18 -15.72 16.71
C SER A 541 20.56 -14.32 17.22
N THR A 542 20.74 -13.36 16.32
CA THR A 542 21.09 -11.96 16.59
C THR A 542 19.87 -11.08 16.85
N HIS A 543 18.64 -11.59 16.66
CA HIS A 543 17.44 -10.78 16.80
C HIS A 543 17.26 -10.21 18.21
N PRO A 544 16.92 -8.91 18.38
CA PRO A 544 16.82 -8.26 19.69
C PRO A 544 15.88 -8.97 20.68
N LEU A 545 14.75 -9.53 20.20
CA LEU A 545 13.78 -10.25 21.04
C LEU A 545 14.41 -11.47 21.74
N ILE A 546 15.33 -12.20 21.08
CA ILE A 546 16.05 -13.32 21.68
C ILE A 546 16.90 -12.86 22.87
N LYS A 547 17.60 -11.73 22.70
CA LYS A 547 18.42 -11.15 23.76
C LYS A 547 17.55 -10.74 24.94
N VAL A 548 16.51 -9.96 24.70
CA VAL A 548 15.57 -9.50 25.76
C VAL A 548 14.98 -10.68 26.53
N THR A 549 14.52 -11.72 25.82
CA THR A 549 13.93 -12.90 26.49
C THR A 549 14.96 -13.64 27.34
N LYS A 550 16.20 -13.79 26.88
CA LYS A 550 17.29 -14.39 27.67
C LYS A 550 17.60 -13.56 28.91
N ASP A 551 17.71 -12.25 28.79
CA ASP A 551 17.97 -11.35 29.91
C ASP A 551 16.86 -11.44 30.96
N ASN A 552 15.57 -11.55 30.53
CA ASN A 552 14.44 -11.75 31.40
C ASN A 552 14.50 -13.11 32.13
N ILE A 553 14.87 -14.18 31.46
CA ILE A 553 15.06 -15.51 32.07
C ILE A 553 16.16 -15.44 33.16
N GLU A 554 17.29 -14.81 32.87
CA GLU A 554 18.38 -14.63 33.85
C GLU A 554 17.93 -13.79 35.04
N HIS A 555 17.14 -12.73 34.80
CA HIS A 555 16.57 -11.90 35.85
C HIS A 555 15.67 -12.72 36.80
N VAL A 556 14.78 -13.56 36.25
CA VAL A 556 13.91 -14.45 37.06
C VAL A 556 14.73 -15.44 37.84
N LYS A 557 15.73 -16.11 37.22
CA LYS A 557 16.59 -17.07 37.88
C LYS A 557 17.39 -16.48 39.04
N LYS A 558 17.79 -15.21 38.97
CA LYS A 558 18.46 -14.50 40.07
C LYS A 558 17.54 -14.19 41.25
N LYS A 559 16.22 -14.16 41.04
CA LYS A 559 15.21 -13.89 42.06
C LYS A 559 14.67 -15.18 42.72
N MET A 560 14.82 -16.33 42.06
CA MET A 560 14.51 -17.67 42.61
C MET A 560 15.56 -18.07 43.68
#